data_7e789075828859be0102693607ee142c
#
_entry.id   7e789075828859be0102693607ee142c
#
_cell.length_a   1.000
_cell.length_b   1.000
_cell.length_c   1.000
_cell.angle_alpha   90.00
_cell.angle_beta   90.00
_cell.angle_gamma   90.00
#
_symmetry.space_group_name_H-M   'P 1'
#
loop_
_entity.id
_entity.type
_entity.pdbx_description
1 polymer ?
#
loop_
_entity_poly.entity_id
_entity_poly.type
_entity_poly.pdbx_seq_one_letter_code
_entity_poly.pdbx_strand_id
1 'polypeptide(L)'
;MGEDILKVIENSKQSGIKLEDVIGKFKSINEEEIECEVSLLEKEGKIYKNCNGYYIVLDKDLKISTLYCSHKGRRYVTDNNTIFFVDSKDINGALDFDKVIFRPNEKNKTARVEKIIERQNDIVVAEVISTTNGKILSTINTPEKINIHIRQGELEKYYDGDRLVVNIESY
;
A
#
# COMPACT_ATOMS: atom_id res chain seq x y z
N MET A 1 -12.80 26.23 3.73
CA MET A 1 -11.43 25.96 3.19
C MET A 1 -11.26 24.48 2.89
N GLY A 2 -11.37 23.57 3.83
CA GLY A 2 -11.18 22.14 3.57
C GLY A 2 -12.09 21.55 2.51
N GLU A 3 -13.36 21.95 2.44
CA GLU A 3 -14.27 21.53 1.36
C GLU A 3 -13.84 22.02 -0.03
N ASP A 4 -13.25 23.20 -0.11
CA ASP A 4 -12.80 23.76 -1.39
C ASP A 4 -11.51 23.06 -1.84
N ILE A 5 -10.60 22.78 -0.91
CA ILE A 5 -9.41 21.96 -1.17
C ILE A 5 -9.81 20.56 -1.62
N LEU A 6 -10.76 19.94 -0.92
CA LEU A 6 -11.27 18.62 -1.29
C LEU A 6 -11.84 18.61 -2.71
N LYS A 7 -12.64 19.61 -3.09
CA LYS A 7 -13.15 19.76 -4.46
C LYS A 7 -12.06 19.91 -5.51
N VAL A 8 -10.98 20.65 -5.19
CA VAL A 8 -9.83 20.77 -6.09
C VAL A 8 -9.17 19.41 -6.32
N ILE A 9 -9.01 18.61 -5.26
CA ILE A 9 -8.44 17.27 -5.35
C ILE A 9 -9.41 16.31 -6.08
N GLU A 10 -10.71 16.37 -5.83
CA GLU A 10 -11.75 15.60 -6.54
C GLU A 10 -11.72 15.85 -8.05
N ASN A 11 -11.56 17.10 -8.47
CA ASN A 11 -11.52 17.48 -9.87
C ASN A 11 -10.31 16.90 -10.63
N SER A 12 -9.25 16.52 -9.92
CA SER A 12 -8.09 15.83 -10.51
C SER A 12 -8.37 14.34 -10.81
N LYS A 13 -9.49 13.81 -10.32
CA LYS A 13 -9.91 12.41 -10.48
C LYS A 13 -8.83 11.43 -10.01
N GLN A 14 -8.69 10.31 -10.73
CA GLN A 14 -7.72 9.25 -10.39
C GLN A 14 -6.26 9.61 -10.66
N SER A 15 -5.98 10.65 -11.45
CA SER A 15 -4.60 11.13 -11.69
C SER A 15 -3.99 11.79 -10.46
N GLY A 16 -4.84 12.32 -9.57
CA GLY A 16 -4.41 13.04 -8.39
C GLY A 16 -3.81 14.41 -8.70
N ILE A 17 -3.45 15.16 -7.66
CA ILE A 17 -2.88 16.50 -7.75
C ILE A 17 -1.72 16.65 -6.75
N LYS A 18 -0.65 17.33 -7.13
CA LYS A 18 0.46 17.64 -6.22
C LYS A 18 0.10 18.77 -5.27
N LEU A 19 0.74 18.81 -4.10
CA LEU A 19 0.53 19.86 -3.11
C LEU A 19 0.80 21.26 -3.69
N GLU A 20 1.88 21.43 -4.44
CA GLU A 20 2.25 22.67 -5.11
C GLU A 20 1.14 23.20 -6.02
N ASP A 21 0.48 22.31 -6.76
CA ASP A 21 -0.63 22.65 -7.64
C ASP A 21 -1.90 23.00 -6.85
N VAL A 22 -2.13 22.36 -5.69
CA VAL A 22 -3.20 22.74 -4.76
C VAL A 22 -2.94 24.16 -4.23
N ILE A 23 -1.74 24.43 -3.71
CA ILE A 23 -1.34 25.76 -3.21
C ILE A 23 -1.53 26.81 -4.30
N GLY A 24 -1.11 26.52 -5.52
CA GLY A 24 -1.24 27.43 -6.66
C GLY A 24 -2.68 27.85 -7.01
N LYS A 25 -3.69 27.05 -6.58
CA LYS A 25 -5.12 27.36 -6.75
C LYS A 25 -5.65 28.38 -5.74
N PHE A 26 -4.98 28.52 -4.59
CA PHE A 26 -5.44 29.33 -3.45
C PHE A 26 -4.46 30.50 -3.17
N LYS A 27 -4.20 31.35 -4.17
CA LYS A 27 -3.21 32.44 -4.13
C LYS A 27 -3.39 33.47 -3.00
N SER A 28 -4.55 33.53 -2.38
CA SER A 28 -4.87 34.47 -1.29
C SER A 28 -4.76 33.85 0.11
N ILE A 29 -4.39 32.59 0.22
CA ILE A 29 -4.29 31.84 1.47
C ILE A 29 -2.82 31.51 1.72
N ASN A 30 -2.39 31.53 2.99
CA ASN A 30 -1.04 31.14 3.36
C ASN A 30 -0.79 29.67 3.04
N GLU A 31 0.38 29.35 2.50
CA GLU A 31 0.80 27.98 2.16
C GLU A 31 0.72 27.05 3.38
N GLU A 32 1.17 27.50 4.56
CA GLU A 32 1.13 26.73 5.81
C GLU A 32 -0.30 26.33 6.22
N GLU A 33 -1.27 27.23 5.98
CA GLU A 33 -2.68 26.94 6.26
C GLU A 33 -3.23 25.87 5.31
N ILE A 34 -2.85 25.90 4.04
CA ILE A 34 -3.25 24.90 3.05
C ILE A 34 -2.63 23.54 3.38
N GLU A 35 -1.34 23.50 3.73
CA GLU A 35 -0.65 22.28 4.14
C GLU A 35 -1.27 21.64 5.39
N CYS A 36 -1.61 22.48 6.38
CA CYS A 36 -2.29 22.03 7.59
C CYS A 36 -3.64 21.38 7.26
N GLU A 37 -4.43 22.01 6.40
CA GLU A 37 -5.75 21.53 6.00
C GLU A 37 -5.67 20.25 5.17
N VAL A 38 -4.71 20.15 4.23
CA VAL A 38 -4.44 18.91 3.47
C VAL A 38 -4.06 17.78 4.43
N SER A 39 -3.20 18.05 5.42
CA SER A 39 -2.82 17.06 6.43
C SER A 39 -4.00 16.61 7.28
N LEU A 40 -4.94 17.51 7.58
CA LEU A 40 -6.16 17.20 8.30
C LEU A 40 -7.07 16.28 7.48
N LEU A 41 -7.29 16.61 6.20
CA LEU A 41 -8.08 15.78 5.27
C LEU A 41 -7.49 14.36 5.11
N GLU A 42 -6.16 14.25 5.11
CA GLU A 42 -5.47 12.95 5.06
C GLU A 42 -5.67 12.17 6.37
N LYS A 43 -5.55 12.83 7.54
CA LYS A 43 -5.82 12.20 8.86
C LYS A 43 -7.27 11.75 9.00
N GLU A 44 -8.21 12.50 8.45
CA GLU A 44 -9.62 12.15 8.41
C GLU A 44 -9.95 11.02 7.42
N GLY A 45 -8.97 10.58 6.63
CA GLY A 45 -9.14 9.53 5.62
C GLY A 45 -10.01 9.95 4.44
N LYS A 46 -10.13 11.25 4.16
CA LYS A 46 -10.85 11.76 2.99
C LYS A 46 -10.01 11.74 1.73
N ILE A 47 -8.71 11.91 1.89
CA ILE A 47 -7.71 11.87 0.83
C ILE A 47 -6.54 10.97 1.26
N TYR A 48 -5.74 10.56 0.30
CA TYR A 48 -4.47 9.89 0.57
C TYR A 48 -3.39 10.36 -0.41
N LYS A 49 -2.15 10.34 0.04
CA LYS A 49 -0.98 10.61 -0.78
C LYS A 49 -0.45 9.30 -1.35
N ASN A 50 -0.27 9.21 -2.67
CA ASN A 50 0.34 8.04 -3.30
C ASN A 50 1.88 8.11 -3.25
N CYS A 51 2.57 7.03 -3.66
CA CYS A 51 4.04 6.94 -3.69
C CYS A 51 4.71 8.00 -4.58
N ASN A 52 4.00 8.58 -5.54
CA ASN A 52 4.49 9.63 -6.43
C ASN A 52 4.20 11.05 -5.89
N GLY A 53 3.66 11.17 -4.68
CA GLY A 53 3.38 12.44 -4.02
C GLY A 53 2.08 13.13 -4.45
N TYR A 54 1.19 12.43 -5.18
CA TYR A 54 -0.11 12.96 -5.59
C TYR A 54 -1.17 12.67 -4.54
N TYR A 55 -2.00 13.68 -4.22
CA TYR A 55 -3.18 13.53 -3.37
C TYR A 55 -4.39 13.12 -4.20
N ILE A 56 -5.11 12.13 -3.71
CA ILE A 56 -6.28 11.51 -4.36
C ILE A 56 -7.37 11.38 -3.32
N VAL A 57 -8.61 11.63 -3.72
CA VAL A 57 -9.77 11.43 -2.83
C VAL A 57 -10.02 9.95 -2.59
N LEU A 58 -10.28 9.60 -1.34
CA LEU A 58 -10.65 8.25 -0.95
C LEU A 58 -12.17 8.08 -1.05
N ASP A 59 -12.61 7.03 -1.75
CA ASP A 59 -14.03 6.67 -1.80
C ASP A 59 -14.57 6.39 -0.40
N LYS A 60 -15.82 6.76 -0.15
CA LYS A 60 -16.47 6.65 1.17
C LYS A 60 -16.51 5.23 1.75
N ASP A 61 -16.53 4.22 0.86
CA ASP A 61 -16.56 2.80 1.23
C ASP A 61 -15.18 2.20 1.47
N LEU A 62 -14.13 2.99 1.26
CA LEU A 62 -12.75 2.58 1.43
C LEU A 62 -12.17 3.16 2.71
N LYS A 63 -11.24 2.43 3.31
CA LYS A 63 -10.52 2.80 4.52
C LYS A 63 -9.03 2.63 4.32
N ILE A 64 -8.24 3.29 5.14
CA ILE A 64 -6.79 3.18 5.17
C ILE A 64 -6.38 2.58 6.50
N SER A 65 -5.51 1.59 6.46
CA SER A 65 -4.90 1.01 7.66
C SER A 65 -3.58 0.36 7.32
N THR A 66 -2.83 0.01 8.35
CA THR A 66 -1.69 -0.91 8.23
C THR A 66 -2.20 -2.34 8.24
N LEU A 67 -1.65 -3.18 7.37
CA LEU A 67 -1.90 -4.62 7.38
C LEU A 67 -1.02 -5.28 8.44
N TYR A 68 -1.64 -6.01 9.35
CA TYR A 68 -0.95 -6.74 10.41
C TYR A 68 -1.09 -8.24 10.22
N CYS A 69 -0.06 -8.98 10.63
CA CYS A 69 -0.11 -10.43 10.76
C CYS A 69 -0.04 -10.83 12.23
N SER A 70 -0.98 -11.65 12.67
CA SER A 70 -0.95 -12.23 14.01
C SER A 70 0.07 -13.37 14.09
N HIS A 71 0.49 -13.73 15.30
CA HIS A 71 1.38 -14.89 15.54
C HIS A 71 0.86 -16.23 14.99
N LYS A 72 -0.44 -16.30 14.70
CA LYS A 72 -1.09 -17.49 14.10
C LYS A 72 -1.19 -17.39 12.57
N GLY A 73 -0.54 -16.42 11.94
CA GLY A 73 -0.55 -16.21 10.49
C GLY A 73 -1.84 -15.58 9.94
N ARG A 74 -2.76 -15.13 10.81
CA ARG A 74 -3.97 -14.42 10.35
C ARG A 74 -3.65 -12.97 10.10
N ARG A 75 -4.00 -12.47 8.92
CA ARG A 75 -3.86 -11.06 8.54
C ARG A 75 -5.11 -10.29 8.86
N TYR A 76 -4.92 -9.04 9.26
CA TYR A 76 -6.03 -8.15 9.61
C TYR A 76 -5.64 -6.68 9.40
N VAL A 77 -6.66 -5.87 9.21
CA VAL A 77 -6.61 -4.40 9.21
C VAL A 77 -7.58 -3.90 10.27
N THR A 78 -7.43 -2.65 10.69
CA THR A 78 -8.28 -2.04 11.73
C THR A 78 -8.92 -0.74 11.23
N ASP A 79 -10.17 -0.50 11.63
CA ASP A 79 -10.85 0.78 11.49
C ASP A 79 -11.61 1.08 12.80
N ASN A 80 -11.34 2.24 13.43
CA ASN A 80 -12.00 2.69 14.66
C ASN A 80 -12.14 1.58 15.73
N ASN A 81 -11.04 0.87 16.03
CA ASN A 81 -10.98 -0.26 16.97
C ASN A 81 -11.72 -1.54 16.50
N THR A 82 -12.26 -1.57 15.31
CA THR A 82 -12.82 -2.79 14.71
C THR A 82 -11.76 -3.51 13.92
N ILE A 83 -11.64 -4.83 14.12
CA ILE A 83 -10.70 -5.69 13.40
C ILE A 83 -11.45 -6.33 12.23
N PHE A 84 -10.84 -6.25 11.04
CA PHE A 84 -11.31 -6.92 9.83
C PHE A 84 -10.23 -7.90 9.36
N PHE A 85 -10.59 -9.17 9.24
CA PHE A 85 -9.66 -10.19 8.76
C PHE A 85 -9.53 -10.14 7.24
N VAL A 86 -8.31 -10.35 6.74
CA VAL A 86 -8.00 -10.37 5.32
C VAL A 86 -7.63 -11.79 4.93
N ASP A 87 -8.42 -12.40 4.05
CA ASP A 87 -8.13 -13.73 3.50
C ASP A 87 -6.99 -13.64 2.47
N SER A 88 -6.26 -14.75 2.29
CA SER A 88 -5.12 -14.80 1.36
C SER A 88 -5.46 -14.38 -0.08
N LYS A 89 -6.66 -14.70 -0.56
CA LYS A 89 -7.15 -14.29 -1.89
C LYS A 89 -7.45 -12.80 -2.01
N ASP A 90 -7.66 -12.11 -0.88
CA ASP A 90 -8.08 -10.71 -0.79
C ASP A 90 -6.93 -9.78 -0.36
N ILE A 91 -5.70 -10.31 -0.24
CA ILE A 91 -4.53 -9.56 0.22
C ILE A 91 -3.89 -8.66 -0.86
N ASN A 92 -4.16 -8.96 -2.13
CA ASN A 92 -3.69 -8.19 -3.29
C ASN A 92 -2.17 -7.87 -3.26
N GLY A 93 -1.34 -8.86 -2.91
CA GLY A 93 0.12 -8.72 -2.86
C GLY A 93 0.67 -7.87 -1.70
N ALA A 94 -0.18 -7.44 -0.75
CA ALA A 94 0.28 -6.68 0.41
C ALA A 94 1.04 -7.58 1.39
N LEU A 95 2.09 -7.02 1.99
CA LEU A 95 2.93 -7.64 3.00
C LEU A 95 2.59 -7.09 4.39
N ASP A 96 3.09 -7.76 5.43
CA ASP A 96 2.93 -7.30 6.80
C ASP A 96 3.54 -5.90 6.96
N PHE A 97 2.80 -5.05 7.66
CA PHE A 97 3.09 -3.64 7.91
C PHE A 97 2.95 -2.70 6.71
N ASP A 98 2.54 -3.18 5.53
CA ASP A 98 2.19 -2.30 4.43
C ASP A 98 0.99 -1.43 4.80
N LYS A 99 1.03 -0.16 4.41
CA LYS A 99 -0.12 0.74 4.50
C LYS A 99 -1.00 0.52 3.27
N VAL A 100 -2.23 0.15 3.51
CA VAL A 100 -3.16 -0.29 2.46
C VAL A 100 -4.47 0.46 2.47
N ILE A 101 -5.07 0.59 1.30
CA ILE A 101 -6.48 0.93 1.15
C ILE A 101 -7.24 -0.39 1.11
N PHE A 102 -8.27 -0.50 1.91
CA PHE A 102 -9.09 -1.70 1.98
C PHE A 102 -10.58 -1.38 1.98
N ARG A 103 -11.37 -2.34 1.52
CA ARG A 103 -12.84 -2.33 1.57
C ARG A 103 -13.29 -3.24 2.70
N PRO A 104 -13.88 -2.70 3.78
CA PRO A 104 -14.42 -3.50 4.87
C PRO A 104 -15.73 -4.17 4.48
N ASN A 105 -15.96 -5.39 4.97
CA ASN A 105 -17.25 -6.05 4.99
C ASN A 105 -17.71 -6.13 6.45
N GLU A 106 -18.56 -5.20 6.83
CA GLU A 106 -19.04 -5.07 8.21
C GLU A 106 -19.82 -6.30 8.70
N LYS A 107 -20.50 -6.98 7.80
CA LYS A 107 -21.33 -8.14 8.13
C LYS A 107 -20.50 -9.33 8.58
N ASN A 108 -19.39 -9.60 7.88
CA ASN A 108 -18.53 -10.77 8.12
C ASN A 108 -17.26 -10.42 8.89
N LYS A 109 -17.02 -9.12 9.15
CA LYS A 109 -15.75 -8.63 9.72
C LYS A 109 -14.53 -9.08 8.92
N THR A 110 -14.65 -9.06 7.59
CA THR A 110 -13.57 -9.33 6.65
C THR A 110 -13.23 -8.06 5.87
N ALA A 111 -12.05 -8.03 5.26
CA ALA A 111 -11.65 -6.93 4.40
C ALA A 111 -10.96 -7.45 3.15
N ARG A 112 -11.03 -6.66 2.08
CA ARG A 112 -10.28 -6.87 0.86
C ARG A 112 -9.34 -5.69 0.64
N VAL A 113 -8.07 -5.97 0.41
CA VAL A 113 -7.08 -4.96 0.04
C VAL A 113 -7.31 -4.55 -1.42
N GLU A 114 -7.58 -3.27 -1.63
CA GLU A 114 -7.78 -2.71 -2.97
C GLU A 114 -6.47 -2.15 -3.54
N LYS A 115 -5.63 -1.54 -2.67
CA LYS A 115 -4.38 -0.91 -3.09
C LYS A 115 -3.38 -0.83 -1.94
N ILE A 116 -2.10 -0.93 -2.28
CA ILE A 116 -0.99 -0.64 -1.37
C ILE A 116 -0.57 0.81 -1.60
N ILE A 117 -0.51 1.61 -0.51
CA ILE A 117 -0.15 3.03 -0.58
C ILE A 117 1.33 3.21 -0.27
N GLU A 118 1.80 2.47 0.75
CA GLU A 118 3.16 2.59 1.26
C GLU A 118 3.66 1.20 1.68
N ARG A 119 4.87 0.88 1.26
CA ARG A 119 5.56 -0.33 1.68
C ARG A 119 6.42 -0.05 2.90
N GLN A 120 6.25 -0.85 3.94
CA GLN A 120 7.11 -0.74 5.12
C GLN A 120 8.45 -1.44 4.89
N ASN A 121 8.44 -2.54 4.13
CA ASN A 121 9.62 -3.35 3.86
C ASN A 121 9.82 -3.53 2.36
N ASP A 122 10.66 -2.69 1.77
CA ASP A 122 11.10 -2.87 0.38
C ASP A 122 12.14 -4.00 0.27
N ILE A 123 12.72 -4.42 1.41
CA ILE A 123 13.76 -5.43 1.47
C ILE A 123 13.19 -6.71 2.06
N VAL A 124 13.29 -7.78 1.31
CA VAL A 124 12.86 -9.12 1.73
C VAL A 124 14.00 -10.13 1.60
N VAL A 125 13.97 -11.16 2.43
CA VAL A 125 14.87 -12.30 2.29
C VAL A 125 14.15 -13.38 1.49
N ALA A 126 14.75 -13.82 0.41
CA ALA A 126 14.21 -14.83 -0.46
C ALA A 126 15.23 -15.95 -0.72
N GLU A 127 14.73 -17.15 -0.97
CA GLU A 127 15.51 -18.34 -1.28
C GLU A 127 15.40 -18.65 -2.76
N VAL A 128 16.53 -19.02 -3.38
CA VAL A 128 16.57 -19.49 -4.75
C VAL A 128 16.00 -20.90 -4.80
N ILE A 129 15.00 -21.11 -5.64
CA ILE A 129 14.35 -22.40 -5.84
C ILE A 129 14.50 -22.80 -7.31
N SER A 130 15.09 -23.97 -7.55
CA SER A 130 15.15 -24.56 -8.88
C SER A 130 13.82 -25.20 -9.25
N THR A 131 13.31 -24.85 -10.41
CA THR A 131 12.06 -25.40 -10.96
C THR A 131 12.32 -26.01 -12.33
N THR A 132 11.35 -26.74 -12.87
CA THR A 132 11.43 -27.27 -14.25
C THR A 132 11.57 -26.19 -15.33
N ASN A 133 11.13 -24.97 -15.02
CA ASN A 133 11.15 -23.82 -15.94
C ASN A 133 12.27 -22.81 -15.66
N GLY A 134 13.23 -23.17 -14.77
CA GLY A 134 14.32 -22.29 -14.37
C GLY A 134 14.32 -22.00 -12.88
N LYS A 135 15.17 -21.06 -12.46
CA LYS A 135 15.27 -20.65 -11.06
C LYS A 135 14.31 -19.51 -10.77
N ILE A 136 13.69 -19.55 -9.60
CA ILE A 136 12.83 -18.49 -9.07
C ILE A 136 13.32 -18.07 -7.69
N LEU A 137 12.96 -16.87 -7.24
CA LEU A 137 13.09 -16.46 -5.85
C LEU A 137 11.75 -16.58 -5.14
N SER A 138 11.78 -17.15 -3.95
CA SER A 138 10.59 -17.27 -3.10
C SER A 138 10.91 -16.70 -1.71
N THR A 139 10.02 -15.87 -1.17
CA THR A 139 10.22 -15.28 0.16
C THR A 139 10.21 -16.36 1.24
N ILE A 140 11.09 -16.20 2.26
CA ILE A 140 11.16 -17.16 3.37
C ILE A 140 10.58 -16.61 4.68
N ASN A 141 10.52 -15.29 4.84
CA ASN A 141 10.06 -14.64 6.08
C ASN A 141 8.62 -14.10 5.99
N THR A 142 7.87 -14.47 4.95
CA THR A 142 6.48 -14.10 4.80
C THR A 142 5.60 -15.29 5.11
N PRO A 143 4.42 -15.11 5.73
CA PRO A 143 3.48 -16.20 6.03
C PRO A 143 3.05 -17.01 4.80
N GLU A 144 3.04 -16.38 3.64
CA GLU A 144 2.87 -17.02 2.33
C GLU A 144 4.12 -16.82 1.50
N LYS A 145 4.53 -17.89 0.83
CA LYS A 145 5.64 -17.82 -0.12
C LYS A 145 5.23 -16.99 -1.32
N ILE A 146 5.88 -15.86 -1.50
CA ILE A 146 5.68 -14.99 -2.66
C ILE A 146 6.82 -15.25 -3.64
N ASN A 147 6.47 -15.58 -4.87
CA ASN A 147 7.45 -15.73 -5.92
C ASN A 147 7.81 -14.35 -6.49
N ILE A 148 9.08 -14.01 -6.43
CA ILE A 148 9.61 -12.74 -6.93
C ILE A 148 10.10 -12.97 -8.35
N HIS A 149 9.56 -12.19 -9.28
CA HIS A 149 10.02 -12.20 -10.66
C HIS A 149 11.31 -11.39 -10.79
N ILE A 150 12.35 -12.02 -11.34
CA ILE A 150 13.65 -11.39 -11.61
C ILE A 150 13.91 -11.46 -13.11
N ARG A 151 14.73 -10.55 -13.60
CA ARG A 151 15.14 -10.56 -14.99
C ARG A 151 15.86 -11.88 -15.33
N GLN A 152 15.56 -12.41 -16.51
CA GLN A 152 16.10 -13.67 -16.97
C GLN A 152 17.65 -13.65 -16.94
N GLY A 153 18.26 -14.69 -16.37
CA GLY A 153 19.71 -14.84 -16.28
C GLY A 153 20.36 -14.32 -14.99
N GLU A 154 19.70 -13.47 -14.21
CA GLU A 154 20.28 -12.91 -12.96
C GLU A 154 20.48 -13.96 -11.86
N LEU A 155 19.68 -15.04 -11.87
CA LEU A 155 19.77 -16.14 -10.89
C LEU A 155 20.70 -17.27 -11.28
N GLU A 156 21.30 -17.27 -12.48
CA GLU A 156 22.15 -18.36 -12.95
C GLU A 156 23.39 -18.59 -12.09
N LYS A 157 23.92 -17.52 -11.52
CA LYS A 157 25.11 -17.55 -10.64
C LYS A 157 24.86 -18.07 -9.24
N TYR A 158 23.61 -18.25 -8.83
CA TYR A 158 23.23 -18.72 -7.49
C TYR A 158 22.79 -20.18 -7.54
N TYR A 159 22.94 -20.87 -6.43
CA TYR A 159 22.57 -22.27 -6.27
C TYR A 159 21.21 -22.40 -5.60
N ASP A 160 20.57 -23.55 -5.81
CA ASP A 160 19.32 -23.91 -5.12
C ASP A 160 19.52 -23.90 -3.60
N GLY A 161 18.66 -23.21 -2.88
CA GLY A 161 18.77 -22.98 -1.43
C GLY A 161 19.58 -21.75 -1.02
N ASP A 162 20.22 -21.02 -1.95
CA ASP A 162 20.90 -19.76 -1.63
C ASP A 162 19.87 -18.73 -1.15
N ARG A 163 20.25 -17.97 -0.10
CA ARG A 163 19.41 -16.92 0.47
C ARG A 163 19.94 -15.56 0.05
N LEU A 164 19.05 -14.78 -0.54
CA LEU A 164 19.36 -13.47 -1.06
C LEU A 164 18.53 -12.41 -0.34
N VAL A 165 19.16 -11.27 -0.08
CA VAL A 165 18.44 -10.06 0.32
C VAL A 165 18.09 -9.31 -0.96
N VAL A 166 16.82 -9.12 -1.22
CA VAL A 166 16.32 -8.47 -2.43
C VAL A 166 15.53 -7.23 -2.09
N ASN A 167 15.74 -6.21 -2.91
CA ASN A 167 14.94 -4.99 -2.87
C ASN A 167 13.84 -5.12 -3.94
N ILE A 168 12.59 -4.89 -3.55
CA ILE A 168 11.43 -4.98 -4.44
C ILE A 168 11.20 -3.60 -5.05
N GLU A 169 11.51 -3.45 -6.34
CA GLU A 169 11.34 -2.18 -7.06
C GLU A 169 9.91 -1.94 -7.54
N SER A 170 9.17 -3.00 -7.88
CA SER A 170 7.77 -2.93 -8.34
C SER A 170 7.02 -4.25 -8.12
N TYR A 171 5.71 -4.18 -8.11
CA TYR A 171 4.78 -5.31 -7.94
C TYR A 171 3.86 -5.43 -9.12
#